data_095fc0e970d160f78ff0fb3d414d605e
#
_entry.id   095fc0e970d160f78ff0fb3d414d605e
#
_cell.length_a   1.000
_cell.length_b   1.000
_cell.length_c   1.000
_cell.angle_alpha   90.00
_cell.angle_beta   90.00
_cell.angle_gamma   90.00
#
_symmetry.space_group_name_H-M   'P 1'
#
loop_
_entity.id
_entity.type
_entity.pdbx_description
1 polymer ?
#
loop_
_entity_poly.entity_id
_entity_poly.type
_entity_poly.pdbx_seq_one_letter_code
_entity_poly.pdbx_strand_id
1 'polypeptide(L)'
;MRLYFCSDIHGSDLCWRKFLAAPKFYGADVIVCGGDITGKFMVPIIRQPDGSCTSPFMGLQRHTRTDAELATLRQRIADAGQYSFETTPEENQALEGDQAAIDALFRQLVVERVERWLTMAEERLRGTGVRILVSGANDDFYEVDQALARSEVIEDPNGRIVELDGGIEFMGVGYGNLTPWNCPRDVSEDELAGHIAGVADQVRDPARAIFSLHVPPFGSGLDFAPRLDAHLKMVMTGSGPEMIPVGSTAVRDAILKYQPMLSLHGHIHESKGVQWMGRTRVVNPGSEYAEGVLDGALVAIDPHAGIENVLLVSG
;
A
#
# COMPACT_ATOMS: atom_id res chain seq x y z
N MET A 1 16.82 -10.66 13.42
CA MET A 1 15.48 -10.07 13.18
C MET A 1 14.99 -10.48 11.80
N ARG A 2 13.74 -10.91 11.70
CA ARG A 2 13.06 -11.15 10.43
C ARG A 2 12.01 -10.06 10.19
N LEU A 3 12.11 -9.35 9.07
CA LEU A 3 11.19 -8.34 8.66
C LEU A 3 10.40 -8.86 7.45
N TYR A 4 9.07 -8.78 7.51
CA TYR A 4 8.20 -8.99 6.36
C TYR A 4 7.70 -7.63 5.86
N PHE A 5 7.87 -7.37 4.58
CA PHE A 5 7.45 -6.14 3.92
C PHE A 5 6.45 -6.44 2.81
N CYS A 6 5.36 -5.69 2.76
CA CYS A 6 4.47 -5.58 1.60
C CYS A 6 4.08 -4.12 1.38
N SER A 7 3.44 -3.82 0.26
CA SER A 7 2.90 -2.52 -0.09
C SER A 7 1.70 -2.69 -1.01
N ASP A 8 0.97 -1.60 -1.29
CA ASP A 8 -0.05 -1.55 -2.36
C ASP A 8 -1.14 -2.62 -2.22
N ILE A 9 -1.71 -2.74 -1.04
CA ILE A 9 -2.82 -3.68 -0.77
C ILE A 9 -4.19 -3.12 -1.17
N HIS A 10 -4.27 -1.83 -1.46
CA HIS A 10 -5.39 -1.11 -2.05
C HIS A 10 -6.78 -1.57 -1.56
N GLY A 11 -6.98 -1.53 -0.24
CA GLY A 11 -8.27 -1.83 0.37
C GLY A 11 -8.62 -3.31 0.46
N SER A 12 -7.76 -4.24 0.05
CA SER A 12 -8.04 -5.67 0.06
C SER A 12 -8.08 -6.25 1.47
N ASP A 13 -9.28 -6.61 1.93
CA ASP A 13 -9.46 -7.31 3.21
C ASP A 13 -8.70 -8.65 3.24
N LEU A 14 -8.60 -9.32 2.10
CA LEU A 14 -7.88 -10.60 2.00
C LEU A 14 -6.37 -10.38 2.20
N CYS A 15 -5.79 -9.38 1.50
CA CYS A 15 -4.37 -9.05 1.65
C CYS A 15 -4.07 -8.56 3.08
N TRP A 16 -4.94 -7.74 3.69
CA TRP A 16 -4.77 -7.33 5.08
C TRP A 16 -4.76 -8.52 6.05
N ARG A 17 -5.70 -9.48 5.90
CA ARG A 17 -5.71 -10.70 6.73
C ARG A 17 -4.46 -11.54 6.56
N LYS A 18 -3.91 -11.61 5.35
CA LYS A 18 -2.64 -12.32 5.05
C LYS A 18 -1.46 -11.58 5.67
N PHE A 19 -1.42 -10.24 5.58
CA PHE A 19 -0.41 -9.42 6.24
C PHE A 19 -0.36 -9.67 7.75
N LEU A 20 -1.51 -9.66 8.43
CA LEU A 20 -1.60 -9.96 9.86
C LEU A 20 -1.27 -11.43 10.20
N ALA A 21 -1.29 -12.34 9.23
CA ALA A 21 -0.89 -13.74 9.41
C ALA A 21 0.61 -13.97 9.15
N ALA A 22 1.30 -13.04 8.50
CA ALA A 22 2.70 -13.17 8.11
C ALA A 22 3.65 -13.48 9.29
N PRO A 23 3.49 -12.91 10.51
CA PRO A 23 4.33 -13.25 11.65
C PRO A 23 4.29 -14.74 11.96
N LYS A 24 3.10 -15.32 12.01
CA LYS A 24 2.93 -16.74 12.29
C LYS A 24 3.46 -17.62 11.15
N PHE A 25 3.25 -17.21 9.91
CA PHE A 25 3.58 -18.01 8.72
C PHE A 25 5.07 -17.99 8.40
N TYR A 26 5.70 -16.82 8.48
CA TYR A 26 7.10 -16.61 8.12
C TYR A 26 8.04 -16.48 9.33
N GLY A 27 7.51 -16.45 10.54
CA GLY A 27 8.29 -16.18 11.75
C GLY A 27 8.86 -14.77 11.77
N ALA A 28 8.07 -13.78 11.29
CA ALA A 28 8.50 -12.38 11.23
C ALA A 28 8.36 -11.70 12.60
N ASP A 29 9.41 -11.00 13.03
CA ASP A 29 9.44 -10.20 14.26
C ASP A 29 8.83 -8.81 14.00
N VAL A 30 8.99 -8.31 12.76
CA VAL A 30 8.50 -7.01 12.29
C VAL A 30 7.73 -7.22 11.00
N ILE A 31 6.53 -6.65 10.90
CA ILE A 31 5.76 -6.59 9.65
C ILE A 31 5.53 -5.15 9.24
N VAL A 32 5.73 -4.86 7.97
CA VAL A 32 5.65 -3.50 7.39
C VAL A 32 4.73 -3.51 6.20
N CYS A 33 3.75 -2.58 6.18
CA CYS A 33 2.99 -2.23 5.00
C CYS A 33 3.37 -0.81 4.55
N GLY A 34 4.05 -0.73 3.41
CA GLY A 34 4.79 0.46 2.96
C GLY A 34 3.96 1.50 2.20
N GLY A 35 2.62 1.46 2.34
CA GLY A 35 1.73 2.46 1.75
C GLY A 35 0.76 1.92 0.71
N ASP A 36 -0.05 2.83 0.16
CA ASP A 36 -1.17 2.55 -0.74
C ASP A 36 -2.07 1.45 -0.17
N ILE A 37 -2.44 1.68 1.11
CA ILE A 37 -3.22 0.71 1.85
C ILE A 37 -4.70 0.76 1.50
N THR A 38 -5.20 1.89 0.96
CA THR A 38 -6.63 2.09 0.70
C THR A 38 -7.02 1.82 -0.76
N GLY A 39 -8.27 1.39 -0.97
CA GLY A 39 -8.81 1.05 -2.28
C GLY A 39 -9.29 2.27 -3.06
N LYS A 40 -9.60 2.07 -4.34
CA LYS A 40 -9.87 3.14 -5.31
C LYS A 40 -11.32 3.22 -5.76
N PHE A 41 -12.17 2.24 -5.44
CA PHE A 41 -13.51 2.12 -6.02
C PHE A 41 -14.59 1.82 -4.99
N MET A 42 -15.76 2.44 -5.20
CA MET A 42 -17.00 2.10 -4.50
C MET A 42 -17.90 1.21 -5.36
N VAL A 43 -18.64 0.32 -4.71
CA VAL A 43 -19.59 -0.58 -5.36
C VAL A 43 -20.96 -0.46 -4.68
N PRO A 44 -21.97 0.07 -5.37
CA PRO A 44 -23.32 0.17 -4.82
C PRO A 44 -23.96 -1.21 -4.67
N ILE A 45 -24.63 -1.42 -3.56
CA ILE A 45 -25.56 -2.54 -3.32
C ILE A 45 -26.95 -1.93 -3.28
N ILE A 46 -27.66 -2.05 -4.39
CA ILE A 46 -28.94 -1.38 -4.62
C ILE A 46 -30.07 -2.28 -4.15
N ARG A 47 -30.74 -1.90 -3.08
CA ARG A 47 -31.88 -2.62 -2.51
C ARG A 47 -33.14 -2.36 -3.33
N GLN A 48 -33.76 -3.44 -3.79
CA GLN A 48 -34.97 -3.39 -4.60
C GLN A 48 -36.24 -3.41 -3.71
N PRO A 49 -37.39 -2.95 -4.24
CA PRO A 49 -38.65 -2.96 -3.48
C PRO A 49 -39.14 -4.34 -3.02
N ASP A 50 -38.70 -5.42 -3.70
CA ASP A 50 -39.01 -6.79 -3.35
C ASP A 50 -38.07 -7.38 -2.26
N GLY A 51 -37.16 -6.56 -1.74
CA GLY A 51 -36.19 -6.93 -0.73
C GLY A 51 -34.90 -7.58 -1.26
N SER A 52 -34.80 -7.88 -2.56
CA SER A 52 -33.56 -8.33 -3.20
C SER A 52 -32.56 -7.18 -3.32
N CYS A 53 -31.28 -7.51 -3.57
CA CYS A 53 -30.28 -6.50 -3.90
C CYS A 53 -29.62 -6.79 -5.24
N THR A 54 -29.26 -5.73 -5.93
CA THR A 54 -28.46 -5.79 -7.17
C THR A 54 -27.16 -4.99 -7.00
N SER A 55 -26.10 -5.40 -7.67
CA SER A 55 -24.81 -4.71 -7.58
C SER A 55 -23.95 -4.95 -8.83
N PRO A 56 -23.38 -3.90 -9.44
CA PRO A 56 -22.41 -4.06 -10.52
C PRO A 56 -21.04 -4.41 -9.91
N PHE A 57 -20.59 -5.64 -10.10
CA PHE A 57 -19.30 -6.06 -9.57
C PHE A 57 -18.55 -6.98 -10.54
N MET A 58 -17.29 -6.64 -10.84
CA MET A 58 -16.41 -7.36 -11.77
C MET A 58 -17.06 -7.54 -13.16
N GLY A 59 -17.61 -6.45 -13.71
CA GLY A 59 -18.23 -6.44 -15.04
C GLY A 59 -19.55 -7.20 -15.17
N LEU A 60 -20.11 -7.72 -14.06
CA LEU A 60 -21.36 -8.47 -14.03
C LEU A 60 -22.34 -7.82 -13.06
N GLN A 61 -23.64 -7.86 -13.44
CA GLN A 61 -24.71 -7.53 -12.52
C GLN A 61 -24.95 -8.71 -11.56
N ARG A 62 -24.68 -8.49 -10.28
CA ARG A 62 -24.92 -9.48 -9.21
C ARG A 62 -26.32 -9.30 -8.65
N HIS A 63 -26.94 -10.40 -8.27
CA HIS A 63 -28.26 -10.43 -7.63
C HIS A 63 -28.15 -11.25 -6.36
N THR A 64 -28.71 -10.73 -5.27
CA THR A 64 -28.79 -11.44 -3.98
C THR A 64 -30.22 -11.37 -3.47
N ARG A 65 -30.71 -12.46 -2.87
CA ARG A 65 -32.08 -12.57 -2.32
C ARG A 65 -32.10 -12.91 -0.84
N THR A 66 -30.95 -13.31 -0.30
CA THR A 66 -30.81 -13.68 1.10
C THR A 66 -29.66 -12.88 1.76
N ASP A 67 -29.73 -12.72 3.07
CA ASP A 67 -28.66 -12.07 3.83
C ASP A 67 -27.31 -12.80 3.71
N ALA A 68 -27.33 -14.13 3.58
CA ALA A 68 -26.12 -14.92 3.40
C ALA A 68 -25.45 -14.65 2.04
N GLU A 69 -26.24 -14.54 0.95
CA GLU A 69 -25.73 -14.16 -0.37
C GLU A 69 -25.19 -12.73 -0.35
N LEU A 70 -25.89 -11.80 0.31
CA LEU A 70 -25.47 -10.41 0.45
C LEU A 70 -24.15 -10.31 1.24
N ALA A 71 -24.03 -11.02 2.35
CA ALA A 71 -22.80 -11.07 3.13
C ALA A 71 -21.63 -11.63 2.30
N THR A 72 -21.87 -12.67 1.51
CA THR A 72 -20.86 -13.23 0.59
C THR A 72 -20.44 -12.22 -0.47
N LEU A 73 -21.39 -11.48 -1.06
CA LEU A 73 -21.08 -10.44 -2.05
C LEU A 73 -20.25 -9.32 -1.43
N ARG A 74 -20.63 -8.80 -0.25
CA ARG A 74 -19.86 -7.78 0.48
C ARG A 74 -18.43 -8.23 0.75
N GLN A 75 -18.26 -9.48 1.20
CA GLN A 75 -16.92 -10.02 1.46
C GLN A 75 -16.08 -10.09 0.18
N ARG A 76 -16.66 -10.53 -0.93
CA ARG A 76 -15.95 -10.57 -2.23
C ARG A 76 -15.55 -9.18 -2.72
N ILE A 77 -16.42 -8.17 -2.55
CA ILE A 77 -16.11 -6.78 -2.88
C ILE A 77 -14.95 -6.29 -2.01
N ALA A 78 -15.00 -6.57 -0.70
CA ALA A 78 -13.96 -6.19 0.23
C ALA A 78 -12.63 -6.90 -0.03
N ASP A 79 -12.65 -8.18 -0.39
CA ASP A 79 -11.45 -8.96 -0.72
C ASP A 79 -10.77 -8.45 -2.01
N ALA A 80 -11.56 -7.91 -2.94
CA ALA A 80 -11.05 -7.25 -4.16
C ALA A 80 -10.60 -5.79 -3.96
N GLY A 81 -10.53 -5.30 -2.72
CA GLY A 81 -10.06 -3.93 -2.42
C GLY A 81 -11.10 -2.84 -2.65
N GLN A 82 -12.36 -3.18 -2.85
CA GLN A 82 -13.41 -2.22 -3.12
C GLN A 82 -14.31 -1.98 -1.90
N TYR A 83 -15.05 -0.86 -1.90
CA TYR A 83 -15.92 -0.45 -0.80
C TYR A 83 -17.38 -0.60 -1.19
N SER A 84 -18.10 -1.52 -0.58
CA SER A 84 -19.54 -1.64 -0.78
C SER A 84 -20.32 -0.67 0.11
N PHE A 85 -21.37 -0.07 -0.43
CA PHE A 85 -22.34 0.72 0.32
C PHE A 85 -23.76 0.34 -0.11
N GLU A 86 -24.70 0.38 0.83
CA GLU A 86 -26.12 0.12 0.53
C GLU A 86 -26.81 1.42 0.11
N THR A 87 -27.73 1.28 -0.85
CA THR A 87 -28.50 2.40 -1.39
C THR A 87 -29.81 1.90 -1.98
N THR A 88 -30.75 2.79 -2.29
CA THR A 88 -31.93 2.52 -3.12
C THR A 88 -31.70 2.99 -4.56
N PRO A 89 -32.55 2.60 -5.55
CA PRO A 89 -32.42 3.10 -6.92
C PRO A 89 -32.45 4.63 -6.99
N GLU A 90 -33.32 5.27 -6.20
CA GLU A 90 -33.50 6.71 -6.17
C GLU A 90 -32.30 7.43 -5.57
N GLU A 91 -31.78 6.93 -4.45
CA GLU A 91 -30.58 7.46 -3.77
C GLU A 91 -29.33 7.28 -4.64
N ASN A 92 -29.19 6.13 -5.30
CA ASN A 92 -28.06 5.88 -6.22
C ASN A 92 -28.08 6.87 -7.39
N GLN A 93 -29.26 7.08 -7.97
CA GLN A 93 -29.41 8.06 -9.05
C GLN A 93 -29.11 9.49 -8.59
N ALA A 94 -29.51 9.86 -7.38
CA ALA A 94 -29.20 11.16 -6.81
C ALA A 94 -27.67 11.32 -6.57
N LEU A 95 -27.02 10.26 -6.09
CA LEU A 95 -25.58 10.25 -5.82
C LEU A 95 -24.77 10.43 -7.12
N GLU A 96 -25.16 9.78 -8.23
CA GLU A 96 -24.45 9.87 -9.51
C GLU A 96 -24.34 11.32 -10.05
N GLY A 97 -25.22 12.22 -9.63
CA GLY A 97 -25.22 13.63 -10.00
C GLY A 97 -24.47 14.56 -9.03
N ASP A 98 -23.93 14.04 -7.91
CA ASP A 98 -23.34 14.84 -6.84
C ASP A 98 -21.91 14.36 -6.51
N GLN A 99 -20.91 14.95 -7.19
CA GLN A 99 -19.51 14.61 -6.98
C GLN A 99 -19.05 14.85 -5.52
N ALA A 100 -19.55 15.89 -4.87
CA ALA A 100 -19.15 16.18 -3.48
C ALA A 100 -19.69 15.12 -2.51
N ALA A 101 -20.92 14.63 -2.74
CA ALA A 101 -21.47 13.53 -1.96
C ALA A 101 -20.72 12.19 -2.23
N ILE A 102 -20.34 11.92 -3.49
CA ILE A 102 -19.51 10.78 -3.86
C ILE A 102 -18.18 10.81 -3.11
N ASP A 103 -17.47 11.94 -3.15
CA ASP A 103 -16.17 12.11 -2.50
C ASP A 103 -16.27 11.97 -0.98
N ALA A 104 -17.31 12.54 -0.37
CA ALA A 104 -17.55 12.44 1.07
C ALA A 104 -17.82 10.98 1.50
N LEU A 105 -18.69 10.28 0.78
CA LEU A 105 -19.00 8.87 1.03
C LEU A 105 -17.74 7.99 0.85
N PHE A 106 -16.98 8.23 -0.20
CA PHE A 106 -15.75 7.47 -0.44
C PHE A 106 -14.76 7.62 0.71
N ARG A 107 -14.47 8.86 1.16
CA ARG A 107 -13.59 9.11 2.31
C ARG A 107 -14.09 8.44 3.59
N GLN A 108 -15.40 8.48 3.84
CA GLN A 108 -16.01 7.80 4.98
C GLN A 108 -15.74 6.29 4.94
N LEU A 109 -16.02 5.63 3.80
CA LEU A 109 -15.83 4.19 3.62
C LEU A 109 -14.37 3.77 3.75
N VAL A 110 -13.45 4.61 3.27
CA VAL A 110 -12.00 4.42 3.44
C VAL A 110 -11.65 4.40 4.93
N VAL A 111 -12.06 5.42 5.68
CA VAL A 111 -11.75 5.51 7.12
C VAL A 111 -12.37 4.34 7.89
N GLU A 112 -13.63 3.99 7.62
CA GLU A 112 -14.31 2.85 8.24
C GLU A 112 -13.57 1.51 7.99
N ARG A 113 -13.01 1.34 6.78
CA ARG A 113 -12.20 0.17 6.45
C ARG A 113 -10.93 0.13 7.28
N VAL A 114 -10.21 1.24 7.36
CA VAL A 114 -8.97 1.33 8.14
C VAL A 114 -9.26 1.07 9.63
N GLU A 115 -10.27 1.69 10.22
CA GLU A 115 -10.65 1.46 11.63
C GLU A 115 -10.96 -0.02 11.93
N ARG A 116 -11.69 -0.68 11.03
CA ARG A 116 -11.93 -2.12 11.15
C ARG A 116 -10.63 -2.93 11.07
N TRP A 117 -9.68 -2.52 10.24
CA TRP A 117 -8.37 -3.17 10.13
C TRP A 117 -7.51 -2.96 11.37
N LEU A 118 -7.56 -1.78 11.99
CA LEU A 118 -6.89 -1.53 13.27
C LEU A 118 -7.43 -2.46 14.35
N THR A 119 -8.74 -2.62 14.45
CA THR A 119 -9.38 -3.56 15.38
C THR A 119 -8.89 -5.00 15.15
N MET A 120 -8.85 -5.45 13.89
CA MET A 120 -8.33 -6.78 13.55
C MET A 120 -6.85 -6.95 13.92
N ALA A 121 -6.02 -5.92 13.75
CA ALA A 121 -4.61 -5.95 14.13
C ALA A 121 -4.45 -6.08 15.66
N GLU A 122 -5.22 -5.31 16.41
CA GLU A 122 -5.24 -5.37 17.86
C GLU A 122 -5.66 -6.75 18.39
N GLU A 123 -6.76 -7.29 17.87
CA GLU A 123 -7.27 -8.61 18.26
C GLU A 123 -6.26 -9.74 18.01
N ARG A 124 -5.48 -9.64 16.92
CA ARG A 124 -4.58 -10.71 16.49
C ARG A 124 -3.17 -10.61 17.03
N LEU A 125 -2.65 -9.40 17.19
CA LEU A 125 -1.23 -9.18 17.41
C LEU A 125 -0.89 -8.43 18.70
N ARG A 126 -1.89 -7.89 19.44
CA ARG A 126 -1.64 -7.29 20.76
C ARG A 126 -1.01 -8.32 21.70
N GLY A 127 0.13 -7.97 22.31
CA GLY A 127 0.84 -8.81 23.28
C GLY A 127 1.64 -9.96 22.68
N THR A 128 1.75 -10.08 21.35
CA THR A 128 2.57 -11.11 20.69
C THR A 128 4.05 -10.77 20.63
N GLY A 129 4.42 -9.51 20.85
CA GLY A 129 5.79 -9.00 20.68
C GLY A 129 6.14 -8.62 19.23
N VAL A 130 5.25 -8.87 18.26
CA VAL A 130 5.46 -8.47 16.85
C VAL A 130 5.30 -6.96 16.73
N ARG A 131 6.25 -6.32 16.06
CA ARG A 131 6.17 -4.88 15.70
C ARG A 131 5.40 -4.74 14.38
N ILE A 132 4.48 -3.79 14.32
CA ILE A 132 3.61 -3.56 13.16
C ILE A 132 3.80 -2.12 12.69
N LEU A 133 4.38 -1.94 11.52
CA LEU A 133 4.56 -0.63 10.90
C LEU A 133 3.63 -0.52 9.69
N VAL A 134 2.82 0.52 9.64
CA VAL A 134 1.92 0.80 8.51
C VAL A 134 1.92 2.29 8.24
N SER A 135 2.13 2.68 7.01
CA SER A 135 2.04 4.08 6.57
C SER A 135 1.02 4.24 5.44
N GLY A 136 0.46 5.44 5.31
CA GLY A 136 -0.19 5.85 4.08
C GLY A 136 0.84 6.24 3.02
N ALA A 137 0.46 6.15 1.72
CA ALA A 137 1.30 6.60 0.63
C ALA A 137 0.55 7.51 -0.36
N ASN A 138 1.03 7.63 -1.61
CA ASN A 138 0.56 8.69 -2.50
C ASN A 138 -0.93 8.60 -2.85
N ASP A 139 -1.50 7.41 -2.91
CA ASP A 139 -2.94 7.20 -3.16
C ASP A 139 -3.81 7.39 -1.89
N ASP A 140 -3.22 7.37 -0.69
CA ASP A 140 -3.98 7.41 0.56
C ASP A 140 -4.32 8.84 0.99
N PHE A 141 -5.55 9.07 1.40
CA PHE A 141 -5.97 10.34 1.99
C PHE A 141 -5.30 10.59 3.35
N TYR A 142 -5.15 11.86 3.74
CA TYR A 142 -4.55 12.22 5.03
C TYR A 142 -5.37 11.78 6.25
N GLU A 143 -6.67 11.52 6.08
CA GLU A 143 -7.53 10.95 7.11
C GLU A 143 -7.09 9.55 7.55
N VAL A 144 -6.38 8.83 6.68
CA VAL A 144 -5.77 7.52 6.97
C VAL A 144 -4.72 7.65 8.08
N ASP A 145 -3.84 8.66 8.01
CA ASP A 145 -2.81 8.90 9.04
C ASP A 145 -3.46 9.17 10.39
N GLN A 146 -4.57 9.95 10.40
CA GLN A 146 -5.33 10.23 11.61
C GLN A 146 -5.98 8.97 12.19
N ALA A 147 -6.40 8.03 11.34
CA ALA A 147 -6.91 6.75 11.79
C ALA A 147 -5.77 5.88 12.35
N LEU A 148 -4.65 5.74 11.64
CA LEU A 148 -3.48 4.98 12.09
C LEU A 148 -2.96 5.49 13.44
N ALA A 149 -2.93 6.81 13.66
CA ALA A 149 -2.48 7.42 14.91
C ALA A 149 -3.32 7.05 16.15
N ARG A 150 -4.51 6.50 15.97
CA ARG A 150 -5.37 6.02 17.06
C ARG A 150 -5.05 4.58 17.51
N SER A 151 -4.25 3.85 16.75
CA SER A 151 -3.89 2.48 17.10
C SER A 151 -2.85 2.44 18.22
N GLU A 152 -3.02 1.49 19.13
CA GLU A 152 -2.03 1.19 20.19
C GLU A 152 -1.01 0.11 19.78
N VAL A 153 -1.22 -0.55 18.63
CA VAL A 153 -0.38 -1.68 18.18
C VAL A 153 0.31 -1.41 16.85
N ILE A 154 -0.20 -0.45 16.06
CA ILE A 154 0.40 -0.06 14.78
C ILE A 154 1.19 1.23 14.97
N GLU A 155 2.40 1.25 14.45
CA GLU A 155 3.25 2.43 14.39
C GLU A 155 3.28 2.95 12.95
N ASP A 156 2.98 4.24 12.75
CA ASP A 156 3.16 4.89 11.46
C ASP A 156 4.56 5.50 11.39
N PRO A 157 5.48 4.99 10.53
CA PRO A 157 6.82 5.54 10.38
C PRO A 157 6.88 6.77 9.45
N ASN A 158 5.77 7.20 8.84
CA ASN A 158 5.77 8.26 7.85
C ASN A 158 6.25 9.59 8.44
N GLY A 159 7.29 10.19 7.85
CA GLY A 159 7.89 11.45 8.29
C GLY A 159 8.68 11.37 9.59
N ARG A 160 9.01 10.20 10.11
CA ARG A 160 9.77 10.03 11.37
C ARG A 160 10.65 8.79 11.38
N ILE A 161 11.49 8.70 12.41
CA ILE A 161 12.33 7.53 12.67
C ILE A 161 11.69 6.68 13.76
N VAL A 162 11.63 5.37 13.50
CA VAL A 162 11.22 4.33 14.46
C VAL A 162 12.44 3.45 14.72
N GLU A 163 12.81 3.27 15.99
CA GLU A 163 13.90 2.38 16.34
C GLU A 163 13.38 0.94 16.47
N LEU A 164 13.98 0.02 15.73
CA LEU A 164 13.75 -1.42 15.79
C LEU A 164 14.80 -2.10 16.68
N ASP A 165 14.57 -3.38 16.96
CA ASP A 165 15.49 -4.20 17.75
C ASP A 165 16.91 -4.19 17.17
N GLY A 166 17.91 -4.18 18.06
CA GLY A 166 19.32 -4.10 17.67
C GLY A 166 19.77 -2.70 17.27
N GLY A 167 18.98 -1.65 17.54
CA GLY A 167 19.30 -0.26 17.23
C GLY A 167 19.27 0.06 15.74
N ILE A 168 18.46 -0.67 14.97
CA ILE A 168 18.21 -0.40 13.55
C ILE A 168 17.19 0.72 13.47
N GLU A 169 17.52 1.79 12.76
CA GLU A 169 16.60 2.90 12.51
C GLU A 169 15.79 2.64 11.25
N PHE A 170 14.46 2.74 11.35
CA PHE A 170 13.53 2.64 10.25
C PHE A 170 12.88 4.00 10.02
N MET A 171 12.92 4.51 8.79
CA MET A 171 12.21 5.72 8.41
C MET A 171 11.26 5.46 7.24
N GLY A 172 10.17 6.23 7.19
CA GLY A 172 9.19 6.14 6.10
C GLY A 172 8.93 7.51 5.45
N VAL A 173 8.74 7.51 4.12
CA VAL A 173 8.20 8.63 3.36
C VAL A 173 7.21 8.09 2.33
N GLY A 174 5.91 8.38 2.54
CA GLY A 174 4.81 7.89 1.72
C GLY A 174 4.45 8.81 0.55
N TYR A 175 5.11 9.94 0.38
CA TYR A 175 4.89 10.81 -0.79
C TYR A 175 5.40 10.15 -2.06
N GLY A 176 4.71 10.42 -3.20
CA GLY A 176 5.12 10.00 -4.53
C GLY A 176 5.50 11.17 -5.43
N ASN A 177 6.28 10.92 -6.49
CA ASN A 177 6.44 11.88 -7.57
C ASN A 177 5.13 11.98 -8.37
N LEU A 178 4.99 13.08 -9.14
CA LEU A 178 3.77 13.36 -9.89
C LEU A 178 3.36 12.20 -10.80
N THR A 179 2.13 11.75 -10.65
CA THR A 179 1.51 10.74 -11.50
C THR A 179 0.46 11.38 -12.41
N PRO A 180 0.05 10.71 -13.51
CA PRO A 180 -1.04 11.19 -14.35
C PRO A 180 -2.42 11.25 -13.65
N TRP A 181 -2.54 10.65 -12.46
CA TRP A 181 -3.80 10.53 -11.70
C TRP A 181 -3.98 11.62 -10.65
N ASN A 182 -2.94 12.46 -10.39
CA ASN A 182 -2.96 13.50 -9.34
C ASN A 182 -3.41 12.94 -7.99
N CYS A 183 -2.69 11.95 -7.51
CA CYS A 183 -2.98 11.32 -6.22
C CYS A 183 -2.80 12.31 -5.05
N PRO A 184 -3.44 12.06 -3.90
CA PRO A 184 -3.47 13.01 -2.78
C PRO A 184 -2.10 13.48 -2.26
N ARG A 185 -1.06 12.65 -2.40
CA ARG A 185 0.30 12.96 -1.92
C ARG A 185 1.34 12.91 -3.05
N ASP A 186 0.90 13.12 -4.29
CA ASP A 186 1.80 13.35 -5.41
C ASP A 186 2.43 14.75 -5.26
N VAL A 187 3.76 14.81 -5.29
CA VAL A 187 4.52 16.05 -5.15
C VAL A 187 5.61 16.16 -6.22
N SER A 188 6.18 17.35 -6.41
CA SER A 188 7.33 17.52 -7.29
C SER A 188 8.55 16.76 -6.75
N GLU A 189 9.51 16.44 -7.63
CA GLU A 189 10.78 15.81 -7.23
C GLU A 189 11.55 16.63 -6.19
N ASP A 190 11.53 17.97 -6.28
CA ASP A 190 12.18 18.85 -5.29
C ASP A 190 11.50 18.78 -3.93
N GLU A 191 10.16 18.76 -3.88
CA GLU A 191 9.40 18.60 -2.64
C GLU A 191 9.63 17.20 -2.04
N LEU A 192 9.63 16.15 -2.87
CA LEU A 192 9.92 14.80 -2.43
C LEU A 192 11.34 14.69 -1.85
N ALA A 193 12.33 15.29 -2.50
CA ALA A 193 13.69 15.37 -1.98
C ALA A 193 13.74 16.08 -0.61
N GLY A 194 12.95 17.14 -0.44
CA GLY A 194 12.82 17.85 0.84
C GLY A 194 12.20 16.97 1.93
N HIS A 195 11.13 16.24 1.63
CA HIS A 195 10.51 15.29 2.56
C HIS A 195 11.48 14.19 3.00
N ILE A 196 12.19 13.59 2.04
CA ILE A 196 13.17 12.54 2.33
C ILE A 196 14.32 13.10 3.19
N ALA A 197 14.90 14.24 2.81
CA ALA A 197 16.01 14.84 3.53
C ALA A 197 15.61 15.23 4.97
N GLY A 198 14.38 15.75 5.15
CA GLY A 198 13.88 16.17 6.46
C GLY A 198 13.87 15.04 7.50
N VAL A 199 13.78 13.79 7.08
CA VAL A 199 13.87 12.62 7.97
C VAL A 199 15.25 11.99 7.91
N ALA A 200 15.80 11.78 6.71
CA ALA A 200 17.06 11.07 6.51
C ALA A 200 18.28 11.77 7.15
N ASP A 201 18.29 13.10 7.22
CA ASP A 201 19.36 13.87 7.88
C ASP A 201 19.37 13.67 9.42
N GLN A 202 18.32 13.10 10.00
CA GLN A 202 18.22 12.77 11.43
C GLN A 202 18.67 11.33 11.74
N VAL A 203 18.87 10.48 10.72
CA VAL A 203 19.32 9.10 10.88
C VAL A 203 20.78 9.11 11.35
N ARG A 204 21.06 8.43 12.46
CA ARG A 204 22.38 8.40 13.10
C ARG A 204 23.42 7.63 12.27
N ASP A 205 23.01 6.46 11.76
CA ASP A 205 23.87 5.60 10.95
C ASP A 205 23.08 5.02 9.76
N PRO A 206 23.10 5.68 8.60
CA PRO A 206 22.41 5.18 7.41
C PRO A 206 22.86 3.76 7.00
N ALA A 207 24.12 3.40 7.26
CA ALA A 207 24.61 2.05 6.94
C ALA A 207 23.90 0.92 7.70
N ARG A 208 23.18 1.27 8.77
CA ARG A 208 22.38 0.36 9.59
C ARG A 208 20.88 0.72 9.58
N ALA A 209 20.48 1.62 8.70
CA ALA A 209 19.09 2.06 8.61
C ALA A 209 18.32 1.39 7.48
N ILE A 210 17.00 1.37 7.63
CA ILE A 210 16.03 0.93 6.64
C ILE A 210 15.22 2.15 6.21
N PHE A 211 15.20 2.43 4.91
CA PHE A 211 14.38 3.48 4.32
C PHE A 211 13.18 2.84 3.61
N SER A 212 11.96 3.19 4.03
CA SER A 212 10.72 2.86 3.33
C SER A 212 10.27 4.09 2.55
N LEU A 213 10.64 4.14 1.29
CA LEU A 213 10.32 5.23 0.38
C LEU A 213 9.35 4.66 -0.65
N HIS A 214 8.08 5.09 -0.63
CA HIS A 214 7.01 4.42 -1.35
C HIS A 214 7.35 4.21 -2.84
N VAL A 215 7.76 5.27 -3.54
CA VAL A 215 8.14 5.20 -4.96
C VAL A 215 9.53 4.59 -5.13
N PRO A 216 9.73 3.67 -6.09
CA PRO A 216 11.06 3.13 -6.38
C PRO A 216 11.98 4.16 -7.05
N PRO A 217 13.31 4.00 -6.88
CA PRO A 217 14.29 4.91 -7.46
C PRO A 217 14.33 4.80 -8.99
N PHE A 218 14.37 5.96 -9.68
CA PHE A 218 14.44 6.05 -11.13
C PHE A 218 15.63 5.26 -11.71
N GLY A 219 15.37 4.44 -12.70
CA GLY A 219 16.37 3.66 -13.42
C GLY A 219 16.96 2.50 -12.62
N SER A 220 16.32 2.10 -11.53
CA SER A 220 16.75 0.96 -10.70
C SER A 220 16.42 -0.41 -11.31
N GLY A 221 15.55 -0.45 -12.32
CA GLY A 221 14.96 -1.69 -12.82
C GLY A 221 13.77 -2.19 -12.00
N LEU A 222 13.43 -1.49 -10.92
CA LEU A 222 12.25 -1.74 -10.09
C LEU A 222 11.16 -0.68 -10.30
N ASP A 223 11.26 0.05 -11.41
CA ASP A 223 10.46 1.22 -11.71
C ASP A 223 9.88 1.22 -13.13
N PHE A 224 9.81 0.07 -13.77
CA PHE A 224 9.22 -0.05 -15.10
C PHE A 224 7.70 -0.18 -15.02
N ALA A 225 6.99 0.73 -15.71
CA ALA A 225 5.54 0.67 -15.91
C ALA A 225 5.20 0.85 -17.40
N PRO A 226 3.98 0.43 -17.83
CA PRO A 226 3.51 0.68 -19.18
C PRO A 226 3.44 2.17 -19.48
N ARG A 227 4.06 2.60 -20.60
CA ARG A 227 3.91 3.97 -21.08
C ARG A 227 2.45 4.27 -21.41
N LEU A 228 1.95 5.43 -20.95
CA LEU A 228 0.60 5.90 -21.24
C LEU A 228 0.64 7.02 -22.29
N ASP A 229 -0.36 7.05 -23.15
CA ASP A 229 -0.60 8.17 -24.05
C ASP A 229 -1.35 9.33 -23.36
N ALA A 230 -1.64 10.39 -24.10
CA ALA A 230 -2.38 11.55 -23.59
C ALA A 230 -3.82 11.23 -23.11
N HIS A 231 -4.34 10.05 -23.43
CA HIS A 231 -5.66 9.56 -23.00
C HIS A 231 -5.58 8.49 -21.92
N LEU A 232 -4.40 8.35 -21.26
CA LEU A 232 -4.10 7.34 -20.23
C LEU A 232 -4.26 5.89 -20.73
N LYS A 233 -4.08 5.65 -22.03
CA LYS A 233 -4.08 4.30 -22.59
C LYS A 233 -2.66 3.81 -22.76
N MET A 234 -2.44 2.52 -22.51
CA MET A 234 -1.14 1.89 -22.70
C MET A 234 -0.70 1.97 -24.17
N VAL A 235 0.52 2.43 -24.40
CA VAL A 235 1.15 2.43 -25.73
C VAL A 235 1.62 1.00 -26.01
N MET A 236 1.08 0.42 -27.09
CA MET A 236 1.40 -0.96 -27.48
C MET A 236 2.49 -0.99 -28.54
N THR A 237 3.42 -1.94 -28.42
CA THR A 237 4.42 -2.30 -29.42
C THR A 237 4.08 -3.66 -30.04
N GLY A 238 4.86 -4.11 -31.00
CA GLY A 238 4.67 -5.45 -31.60
C GLY A 238 4.89 -6.63 -30.63
N SER A 239 5.50 -6.38 -29.45
CA SER A 239 5.83 -7.38 -28.42
C SER A 239 5.03 -7.23 -27.11
N GLY A 240 4.15 -6.24 -27.02
CA GLY A 240 3.38 -5.94 -25.81
C GLY A 240 3.40 -4.45 -25.45
N PRO A 241 3.03 -4.05 -24.22
CA PRO A 241 3.10 -2.67 -23.78
C PRO A 241 4.55 -2.16 -23.78
N GLU A 242 4.73 -0.90 -24.17
CA GLU A 242 6.00 -0.20 -24.07
C GLU A 242 6.28 0.09 -22.59
N MET A 243 7.31 -0.55 -22.03
CA MET A 243 7.71 -0.35 -20.63
C MET A 243 8.76 0.74 -20.54
N ILE A 244 8.54 1.73 -19.64
CA ILE A 244 9.47 2.84 -19.40
C ILE A 244 9.74 2.99 -17.90
N PRO A 245 10.92 3.53 -17.51
CA PRO A 245 11.19 3.84 -16.11
C PRO A 245 10.34 5.07 -15.69
N VAL A 246 9.62 4.95 -14.58
CA VAL A 246 8.75 6.00 -14.03
C VAL A 246 9.02 6.30 -12.54
N GLY A 247 10.08 5.72 -11.98
CA GLY A 247 10.49 5.96 -10.62
C GLY A 247 10.93 7.40 -10.35
N SER A 248 11.25 7.70 -9.10
CA SER A 248 11.64 9.04 -8.66
C SER A 248 13.14 9.26 -8.72
N THR A 249 13.55 10.41 -9.28
CA THR A 249 14.94 10.88 -9.26
C THR A 249 15.35 11.31 -7.85
N ALA A 250 14.45 11.91 -7.07
CA ALA A 250 14.71 12.29 -5.68
C ALA A 250 15.00 11.06 -4.80
N VAL A 251 14.22 9.97 -4.99
CA VAL A 251 14.47 8.70 -4.28
C VAL A 251 15.81 8.09 -4.69
N ARG A 252 16.12 8.07 -6.01
CA ARG A 252 17.44 7.60 -6.49
C ARG A 252 18.58 8.36 -5.85
N ASP A 253 18.52 9.68 -5.88
CA ASP A 253 19.59 10.54 -5.42
C ASP A 253 19.75 10.45 -3.88
N ALA A 254 18.65 10.31 -3.15
CA ALA A 254 18.66 10.05 -1.71
C ALA A 254 19.33 8.70 -1.37
N ILE A 255 18.97 7.62 -2.07
CA ILE A 255 19.61 6.31 -1.85
C ILE A 255 21.11 6.39 -2.14
N LEU A 256 21.52 7.05 -3.22
CA LEU A 256 22.94 7.21 -3.55
C LEU A 256 23.70 8.10 -2.57
N LYS A 257 23.04 9.10 -1.99
CA LYS A 257 23.63 10.00 -0.98
C LYS A 257 23.78 9.31 0.37
N TYR A 258 22.71 8.74 0.90
CA TYR A 258 22.69 8.21 2.27
C TYR A 258 23.16 6.76 2.35
N GLN A 259 23.00 5.99 1.30
CA GLN A 259 23.38 4.58 1.23
C GLN A 259 22.85 3.76 2.41
N PRO A 260 21.51 3.73 2.66
CA PRO A 260 20.94 2.90 3.73
C PRO A 260 21.26 1.42 3.49
N MET A 261 21.17 0.61 4.55
CA MET A 261 21.33 -0.84 4.44
C MET A 261 20.29 -1.46 3.52
N LEU A 262 19.04 -1.00 3.64
CA LEU A 262 17.88 -1.50 2.92
C LEU A 262 16.99 -0.33 2.49
N SER A 263 16.47 -0.37 1.27
CA SER A 263 15.42 0.51 0.80
C SER A 263 14.24 -0.29 0.29
N LEU A 264 13.05 -0.02 0.84
CA LEU A 264 11.81 -0.74 0.59
C LEU A 264 10.85 0.15 -0.19
N HIS A 265 10.26 -0.39 -1.24
CA HIS A 265 9.41 0.34 -2.19
C HIS A 265 8.17 -0.47 -2.57
N GLY A 266 7.16 0.23 -3.10
CA GLY A 266 5.96 -0.30 -3.73
C GLY A 266 5.63 0.46 -5.01
N HIS A 267 4.41 1.02 -5.11
CA HIS A 267 3.94 1.95 -6.14
C HIS A 267 3.89 1.38 -7.56
N ILE A 268 4.94 0.76 -8.03
CA ILE A 268 5.00 0.16 -9.37
C ILE A 268 4.78 -1.35 -9.24
N HIS A 269 3.51 -1.75 -9.38
CA HIS A 269 3.05 -3.12 -9.13
C HIS A 269 3.73 -4.15 -10.00
N GLU A 270 4.02 -3.78 -11.26
CA GLU A 270 4.60 -4.67 -12.28
C GLU A 270 6.10 -4.90 -12.09
N SER A 271 6.78 -4.06 -11.30
CA SER A 271 8.25 -4.06 -11.19
C SER A 271 8.77 -4.78 -9.95
N LYS A 272 8.31 -6.02 -9.76
CA LYS A 272 8.77 -6.90 -8.67
C LYS A 272 10.25 -7.27 -8.80
N GLY A 273 11.02 -7.04 -7.75
CA GLY A 273 12.43 -7.42 -7.77
C GLY A 273 13.25 -6.99 -6.56
N VAL A 274 14.54 -7.36 -6.62
CA VAL A 274 15.57 -7.00 -5.65
C VAL A 274 16.83 -6.58 -6.40
N GLN A 275 17.32 -5.38 -6.13
CA GLN A 275 18.48 -4.81 -6.83
C GLN A 275 19.52 -4.26 -5.84
N TRP A 276 20.67 -3.84 -6.37
CA TRP A 276 21.67 -3.11 -5.64
C TRP A 276 21.83 -1.70 -6.20
N MET A 277 21.87 -0.69 -5.31
CA MET A 277 22.26 0.68 -5.64
C MET A 277 23.41 1.11 -4.72
N GLY A 278 24.64 1.08 -5.23
CA GLY A 278 25.81 1.17 -4.36
C GLY A 278 25.83 0.00 -3.39
N ARG A 279 25.84 0.27 -2.08
CA ARG A 279 25.76 -0.77 -1.01
C ARG A 279 24.33 -1.08 -0.56
N THR A 280 23.33 -0.30 -1.00
CA THR A 280 21.93 -0.43 -0.59
C THR A 280 21.25 -1.58 -1.32
N ARG A 281 20.60 -2.47 -0.58
CA ARG A 281 19.62 -3.40 -1.16
C ARG A 281 18.31 -2.66 -1.39
N VAL A 282 17.83 -2.67 -2.61
CA VAL A 282 16.59 -2.02 -3.04
C VAL A 282 15.57 -3.10 -3.38
N VAL A 283 14.37 -3.02 -2.80
CA VAL A 283 13.36 -4.06 -2.89
C VAL A 283 12.02 -3.46 -3.26
N ASN A 284 11.38 -4.01 -4.28
CA ASN A 284 9.96 -3.80 -4.59
C ASN A 284 9.31 -5.19 -4.70
N PRO A 285 8.37 -5.58 -3.82
CA PRO A 285 7.74 -6.89 -3.90
C PRO A 285 6.72 -7.02 -5.04
N GLY A 286 6.30 -5.89 -5.66
CA GLY A 286 5.16 -5.85 -6.56
C GLY A 286 3.83 -5.92 -5.82
N SER A 287 2.72 -5.97 -6.58
CA SER A 287 1.38 -6.13 -6.03
C SER A 287 0.43 -6.82 -7.01
N GLU A 288 -0.30 -7.80 -6.51
CA GLU A 288 -1.37 -8.52 -7.20
C GLU A 288 -2.65 -8.55 -6.31
N TYR A 289 -2.91 -7.43 -5.61
CA TYR A 289 -3.99 -7.34 -4.61
C TYR A 289 -5.37 -7.63 -5.17
N ALA A 290 -5.62 -7.29 -6.45
CA ALA A 290 -6.92 -7.47 -7.10
C ALA A 290 -7.28 -8.96 -7.27
N GLU A 291 -6.28 -9.82 -7.40
CA GLU A 291 -6.37 -11.28 -7.44
C GLU A 291 -6.41 -11.89 -6.03
N GLY A 292 -6.28 -11.05 -5.00
CA GLY A 292 -6.20 -11.47 -3.61
C GLY A 292 -4.88 -12.11 -3.24
N VAL A 293 -3.83 -11.93 -4.05
CA VAL A 293 -2.46 -12.37 -3.75
C VAL A 293 -1.74 -11.27 -3.00
N LEU A 294 -1.12 -11.60 -1.87
CA LEU A 294 -0.25 -10.71 -1.14
C LEU A 294 1.20 -10.98 -1.52
N ASP A 295 1.75 -10.12 -2.35
CA ASP A 295 3.18 -10.10 -2.61
C ASP A 295 3.94 -9.44 -1.46
N GLY A 296 5.12 -9.96 -1.15
CA GLY A 296 5.94 -9.44 -0.08
C GLY A 296 7.42 -9.80 -0.21
N ALA A 297 8.21 -9.22 0.67
CA ALA A 297 9.61 -9.54 0.84
C ALA A 297 9.89 -9.95 2.29
N LEU A 298 10.53 -11.09 2.48
CA LEU A 298 11.05 -11.54 3.77
C LEU A 298 12.53 -11.21 3.84
N VAL A 299 12.92 -10.37 4.78
CA VAL A 299 14.31 -9.92 4.96
C VAL A 299 14.83 -10.44 6.30
N ALA A 300 15.91 -11.22 6.24
CA ALA A 300 16.66 -11.63 7.42
C ALA A 300 17.79 -10.63 7.67
N ILE A 301 17.84 -10.07 8.87
CA ILE A 301 18.79 -9.03 9.26
C ILE A 301 19.51 -9.46 10.54
N ASP A 302 20.84 -9.55 10.46
CA ASP A 302 21.68 -9.59 11.64
C ASP A 302 21.99 -8.16 12.10
N PRO A 303 21.77 -7.80 13.38
CA PRO A 303 22.00 -6.42 13.84
C PRO A 303 23.44 -5.94 13.71
N HIS A 304 24.41 -6.84 13.58
CA HIS A 304 25.83 -6.52 13.47
C HIS A 304 26.40 -6.72 12.06
N ALA A 305 25.93 -7.78 11.37
CA ALA A 305 26.43 -8.13 10.04
C ALA A 305 25.61 -7.53 8.88
N GLY A 306 24.38 -7.03 9.17
CA GLY A 306 23.50 -6.45 8.17
C GLY A 306 22.54 -7.47 7.53
N ILE A 307 22.19 -7.29 6.26
CA ILE A 307 21.23 -8.15 5.55
C ILE A 307 21.88 -9.51 5.24
N GLU A 308 21.31 -10.57 5.80
CA GLU A 308 21.71 -11.94 5.49
C GLU A 308 21.02 -12.49 4.24
N ASN A 309 19.72 -12.19 4.07
CA ASN A 309 18.94 -12.69 2.95
C ASN A 309 17.74 -11.79 2.66
N VAL A 310 17.32 -11.76 1.38
CA VAL A 310 16.06 -11.17 0.91
C VAL A 310 15.37 -12.18 0.02
N LEU A 311 14.16 -12.57 0.38
CA LEU A 311 13.35 -13.51 -0.37
C LEU A 311 12.02 -12.86 -0.74
N LEU A 312 11.70 -12.79 -2.03
CA LEU A 312 10.37 -12.41 -2.49
C LEU A 312 9.42 -13.60 -2.31
N VAL A 313 8.26 -13.33 -1.74
CA VAL A 313 7.24 -14.32 -1.42
C VAL A 313 5.87 -13.86 -1.90
N SER A 314 4.97 -14.80 -2.17
CA SER A 314 3.58 -14.53 -2.55
C SER A 314 2.66 -15.51 -1.79
N GLY A 315 1.47 -15.04 -1.39
CA GLY A 315 0.56 -15.86 -0.60
C GLY A 315 -0.93 -15.49 -0.77
#